data_bc46d7b75608a58f289e002617766f0e
#
_entry.id   bc46d7b75608a58f289e002617766f0e
#
_cell.length_a   1.000
_cell.length_b   1.000
_cell.length_c   1.000
_cell.angle_alpha   90.00
_cell.angle_beta   90.00
_cell.angle_gamma   90.00
#
_symmetry.space_group_name_H-M   'P 1'
#
loop_
_entity.id
_entity.type
_entity.pdbx_description
1 polymer ?
#
loop_
_entity_poly.entity_id
_entity_poly.type
_entity_poly.pdbx_seq_one_letter_code
_entity_poly.pdbx_strand_id
1 'polypeptide(L)'
;MSAAAPSLMELEREAAEQGRQYGREKLRQRLQVIADEQGLICPGSGEHLQDARFRHLPLITTLGPVHIRAHYGYDRQAKRWTFAVRDLWGLACRQEITPELEQQLGYLSVECGSYQKAQQMAGRWGVKISATAIHKHVQRLGCEAQRQEQLRVERAISPSTRAEVAREAQAQAPNALKEYNLVISIDAWKGRERGEDWGLKPAEATGNRVQWRDLKLAVIYRLDQLAEKAPASADPTTRPRREILQKFWVAAPSGTEPAEFGRHVHAQALRRGMAQAKHIFLVCDGAVWIWNIIEDRFRSAIKELDFYHGSEHLWEVARDLYPQPEQAKAWVQPLLHQLRHGQEAKVIETLESLPETSRNLGGVLSELVQREIHYFQNHREHLHYQDNAAQGFPVGSGAVESGCSQFQDRFKRTGQFWNSTSMGHLQALKVARDNGDWDELCHLRTQPKNPAKLPENPASIAQ
;
A
#
# COMPACT_ATOMS: atom_id res chain seq x y z
N MET A 1 -16.89 43.85 -38.10
CA MET A 1 -17.28 42.56 -37.52
C MET A 1 -17.13 42.68 -36.03
N SER A 2 -18.21 42.69 -35.25
CA SER A 2 -18.15 42.68 -33.78
C SER A 2 -17.64 41.29 -33.36
N ALA A 3 -16.54 41.28 -32.63
CA ALA A 3 -16.05 40.02 -32.03
C ALA A 3 -17.14 39.49 -31.10
N ALA A 4 -17.49 38.22 -31.25
CA ALA A 4 -18.44 37.57 -30.35
C ALA A 4 -17.93 37.65 -28.90
N ALA A 5 -18.83 37.89 -27.94
CA ALA A 5 -18.45 37.90 -26.53
C ALA A 5 -17.85 36.55 -26.14
N PRO A 6 -16.77 36.57 -25.32
CA PRO A 6 -16.14 35.32 -24.90
C PRO A 6 -17.10 34.45 -24.07
N SER A 7 -17.03 33.13 -24.24
CA SER A 7 -17.79 32.16 -23.45
C SER A 7 -17.29 32.11 -21.98
N LEU A 8 -18.15 31.71 -21.06
CA LEU A 8 -17.74 31.54 -19.65
C LEU A 8 -16.50 30.63 -19.51
N MET A 9 -16.42 29.55 -20.30
CA MET A 9 -15.27 28.64 -20.31
C MET A 9 -13.97 29.34 -20.75
N GLU A 10 -14.04 30.27 -21.71
CA GLU A 10 -12.88 31.05 -22.14
C GLU A 10 -12.44 32.03 -21.04
N LEU A 11 -13.39 32.72 -20.40
CA LEU A 11 -13.12 33.62 -19.28
C LEU A 11 -12.50 32.86 -18.07
N GLU A 12 -13.00 31.71 -17.72
CA GLU A 12 -12.41 30.87 -16.64
C GLU A 12 -10.98 30.42 -16.96
N ARG A 13 -10.72 29.99 -18.21
CA ARG A 13 -9.37 29.62 -18.66
C ARG A 13 -8.40 30.78 -18.63
N GLU A 14 -8.83 31.92 -19.08
CA GLU A 14 -8.03 33.15 -19.06
C GLU A 14 -7.70 33.56 -17.62
N ALA A 15 -8.69 33.63 -16.75
CA ALA A 15 -8.50 33.95 -15.33
C ALA A 15 -7.56 32.96 -14.63
N ALA A 16 -7.72 31.68 -14.90
CA ALA A 16 -6.84 30.63 -14.34
C ALA A 16 -5.39 30.79 -14.83
N GLU A 17 -5.16 31.15 -16.11
CA GLU A 17 -3.81 31.36 -16.63
C GLU A 17 -3.18 32.64 -16.08
N GLN A 18 -3.94 33.71 -15.96
CA GLN A 18 -3.48 34.96 -15.32
C GLN A 18 -3.10 34.73 -13.87
N GLY A 19 -3.92 33.95 -13.11
CA GLY A 19 -3.63 33.57 -11.74
C GLY A 19 -2.34 32.76 -11.63
N ARG A 20 -2.13 31.76 -12.52
CA ARG A 20 -0.88 30.99 -12.58
C ARG A 20 0.32 31.88 -12.91
N GLN A 21 0.20 32.79 -13.86
CA GLN A 21 1.29 33.69 -14.24
C GLN A 21 1.67 34.61 -13.07
N TYR A 22 0.70 35.18 -12.39
CA TYR A 22 0.94 36.01 -11.21
C TYR A 22 1.62 35.22 -10.10
N GLY A 23 1.10 34.01 -9.80
CA GLY A 23 1.68 33.11 -8.79
C GLY A 23 3.12 32.70 -9.12
N ARG A 24 3.42 32.37 -10.40
CA ARG A 24 4.78 32.06 -10.85
C ARG A 24 5.74 33.22 -10.59
N GLU A 25 5.33 34.44 -10.96
CA GLU A 25 6.18 35.60 -10.77
C GLU A 25 6.43 35.92 -9.30
N LYS A 26 5.41 35.81 -8.43
CA LYS A 26 5.58 35.94 -6.98
C LYS A 26 6.49 34.90 -6.40
N LEU A 27 6.34 33.63 -6.81
CA LEU A 27 7.21 32.53 -6.39
C LEU A 27 8.66 32.78 -6.84
N ARG A 28 8.86 33.17 -8.10
CA ARG A 28 10.17 33.50 -8.65
C ARG A 28 10.87 34.58 -7.83
N GLN A 29 10.17 35.66 -7.52
CA GLN A 29 10.71 36.78 -6.73
C GLN A 29 11.18 36.31 -5.34
N ARG A 30 10.34 35.56 -4.65
CA ARG A 30 10.68 35.01 -3.31
C ARG A 30 11.87 34.05 -3.36
N LEU A 31 11.89 33.13 -4.32
CA LEU A 31 13.00 32.20 -4.50
C LEU A 31 14.29 32.94 -4.87
N GLN A 32 14.22 34.03 -5.63
CA GLN A 32 15.40 34.84 -5.97
C GLN A 32 15.98 35.52 -4.73
N VAL A 33 15.15 36.17 -3.91
CA VAL A 33 15.59 36.77 -2.64
C VAL A 33 16.32 35.75 -1.76
N ILE A 34 15.72 34.57 -1.55
CA ILE A 34 16.35 33.49 -0.75
C ILE A 34 17.67 33.03 -1.39
N ALA A 35 17.75 32.96 -2.72
CA ALA A 35 18.97 32.55 -3.41
C ALA A 35 20.08 33.61 -3.28
N ASP A 36 19.71 34.87 -3.28
CA ASP A 36 20.66 35.98 -3.11
C ASP A 36 21.17 36.04 -1.65
N GLU A 37 20.29 35.84 -0.66
CA GLU A 37 20.65 35.76 0.77
C GLU A 37 21.52 34.55 1.09
N GLN A 38 21.25 33.38 0.45
CA GLN A 38 22.06 32.16 0.65
C GLN A 38 23.50 32.34 0.18
N GLY A 39 23.73 33.10 -0.86
CA GLY A 39 25.06 33.40 -1.41
C GLY A 39 25.83 32.13 -1.83
N LEU A 40 27.05 32.01 -1.33
CA LEU A 40 27.97 30.90 -1.66
C LEU A 40 27.92 29.72 -0.67
N ILE A 41 27.25 29.87 0.46
CA ILE A 41 27.28 28.86 1.53
C ILE A 41 26.36 27.69 1.17
N CYS A 42 26.91 26.47 1.19
CA CYS A 42 26.14 25.25 1.03
C CYS A 42 25.51 24.87 2.39
N PRO A 43 24.17 24.83 2.53
CA PRO A 43 23.53 24.53 3.82
C PRO A 43 23.87 23.13 4.34
N GLY A 44 24.11 22.17 3.44
CA GLY A 44 24.43 20.80 3.79
C GLY A 44 25.81 20.62 4.43
N SER A 45 26.81 21.37 3.96
CA SER A 45 28.20 21.31 4.47
C SER A 45 28.57 22.49 5.38
N GLY A 46 27.87 23.62 5.24
CA GLY A 46 28.26 24.89 5.89
C GLY A 46 29.49 25.56 5.28
N GLU A 47 30.08 25.00 4.23
CA GLU A 47 31.23 25.51 3.52
C GLU A 47 30.88 26.38 2.34
N HIS A 48 31.81 27.23 1.92
CA HIS A 48 31.67 27.98 0.67
C HIS A 48 31.92 27.09 -0.53
N LEU A 49 31.06 27.21 -1.55
CA LEU A 49 31.25 26.57 -2.84
C LEU A 49 32.52 27.12 -3.51
N GLN A 50 33.36 26.20 -4.02
CA GLN A 50 34.56 26.57 -4.79
C GLN A 50 34.24 26.78 -6.26
N ASP A 51 35.04 27.59 -6.92
CA ASP A 51 34.88 27.92 -8.36
C ASP A 51 33.45 28.34 -8.70
N ALA A 52 32.81 29.02 -7.76
CA ALA A 52 31.40 29.35 -7.86
C ALA A 52 31.16 30.47 -8.87
N ARG A 53 30.10 30.30 -9.64
CA ARG A 53 29.59 31.28 -10.61
C ARG A 53 28.09 31.30 -10.60
N PHE A 54 27.50 32.41 -11.00
CA PHE A 54 26.06 32.47 -11.21
C PHE A 54 25.62 31.62 -12.40
N ARG A 55 24.62 30.80 -12.19
CA ARG A 55 23.93 30.04 -13.23
C ARG A 55 22.42 30.12 -13.04
N HIS A 56 21.69 29.88 -14.12
CA HIS A 56 20.24 29.70 -14.05
C HIS A 56 19.91 28.30 -13.51
N LEU A 57 19.09 28.27 -12.48
CA LEU A 57 18.47 27.04 -11.95
C LEU A 57 17.03 26.98 -12.47
N PRO A 58 16.74 26.08 -13.41
CA PRO A 58 15.37 25.84 -13.85
C PRO A 58 14.65 25.00 -12.81
N LEU A 59 13.42 25.37 -12.48
CA LEU A 59 12.52 24.62 -11.60
C LEU A 59 11.17 24.47 -12.28
N ILE A 60 10.62 23.28 -12.28
CA ILE A 60 9.24 23.01 -12.68
C ILE A 60 8.42 22.93 -11.40
N THR A 61 7.45 23.82 -11.27
CA THR A 61 6.60 23.96 -10.09
C THR A 61 5.15 23.59 -10.41
N THR A 62 4.30 23.51 -9.41
CA THR A 62 2.84 23.34 -9.58
C THR A 62 2.20 24.49 -10.37
N LEU A 63 2.86 25.67 -10.40
CA LEU A 63 2.42 26.84 -11.15
C LEU A 63 3.03 26.92 -12.56
N GLY A 64 3.91 26.00 -12.93
CA GLY A 64 4.66 25.96 -14.18
C GLY A 64 6.16 26.24 -13.99
N PRO A 65 6.92 26.45 -15.08
CA PRO A 65 8.36 26.64 -15.02
C PRO A 65 8.76 27.98 -14.40
N VAL A 66 9.76 27.94 -13.50
CA VAL A 66 10.37 29.10 -12.86
C VAL A 66 11.88 29.02 -13.03
N HIS A 67 12.52 30.13 -13.37
CA HIS A 67 13.97 30.25 -13.51
C HIS A 67 14.49 31.25 -12.49
N ILE A 68 15.48 30.86 -11.72
CA ILE A 68 16.18 31.75 -10.80
C ILE A 68 17.66 31.76 -11.09
N ARG A 69 18.34 32.78 -10.64
CA ARG A 69 19.78 32.95 -10.75
C ARG A 69 20.41 32.63 -9.39
N ALA A 70 21.28 31.63 -9.31
CA ALA A 70 21.88 31.18 -8.05
C ALA A 70 23.33 30.78 -8.25
N HIS A 71 24.10 30.76 -7.15
CA HIS A 71 25.48 30.31 -7.15
C HIS A 71 25.59 28.79 -7.39
N TYR A 72 26.38 28.41 -8.37
CA TYR A 72 26.72 27.04 -8.73
C TYR A 72 28.21 26.83 -8.61
N GLY A 73 28.66 25.92 -7.80
CA GLY A 73 30.06 25.65 -7.54
C GLY A 73 30.33 24.24 -7.01
N TYR A 74 31.56 23.95 -6.66
CA TYR A 74 31.99 22.67 -6.16
C TYR A 74 31.92 22.61 -4.63
N ASP A 75 31.11 21.68 -4.11
CA ASP A 75 31.04 21.35 -2.68
C ASP A 75 32.11 20.29 -2.37
N ARG A 76 33.13 20.69 -1.59
CA ARG A 76 34.26 19.81 -1.20
C ARG A 76 33.81 18.63 -0.34
N GLN A 77 32.93 18.86 0.63
CA GLN A 77 32.48 17.85 1.56
C GLN A 77 31.59 16.81 0.84
N ALA A 78 30.67 17.26 0.02
CA ALA A 78 29.80 16.39 -0.76
C ALA A 78 30.47 15.87 -2.04
N LYS A 79 31.69 16.36 -2.39
CA LYS A 79 32.47 15.99 -3.60
C LYS A 79 31.65 16.09 -4.89
N ARG A 80 30.89 17.17 -5.04
CA ARG A 80 30.00 17.37 -6.20
C ARG A 80 29.82 18.83 -6.59
N TRP A 81 29.52 19.05 -7.86
CA TRP A 81 29.02 20.35 -8.33
C TRP A 81 27.54 20.51 -7.98
N THR A 82 27.15 21.62 -7.37
CA THR A 82 25.79 21.88 -6.93
C THR A 82 25.44 23.38 -6.91
N PHE A 83 24.16 23.70 -6.82
CA PHE A 83 23.69 25.03 -6.46
C PHE A 83 23.61 25.15 -4.94
N ALA A 84 24.05 26.25 -4.36
CA ALA A 84 24.01 26.50 -2.92
C ALA A 84 22.60 26.30 -2.33
N VAL A 85 21.56 26.68 -3.04
CA VAL A 85 20.16 26.59 -2.60
C VAL A 85 19.53 25.21 -2.69
N ARG A 86 20.17 24.20 -3.31
CA ARG A 86 19.55 22.88 -3.49
C ARG A 86 19.27 22.17 -2.19
N ASP A 87 20.24 22.18 -1.30
CA ASP A 87 20.12 21.50 0.01
C ASP A 87 19.13 22.26 0.91
N LEU A 88 19.05 23.58 0.79
CA LEU A 88 18.06 24.40 1.48
C LEU A 88 16.62 24.03 1.10
N TRP A 89 16.39 23.74 -0.16
CA TRP A 89 15.04 23.39 -0.67
C TRP A 89 14.78 21.87 -0.74
N GLY A 90 15.65 21.04 -0.15
CA GLY A 90 15.50 19.59 -0.19
C GLY A 90 15.54 18.99 -1.60
N LEU A 91 16.19 19.66 -2.56
CA LEU A 91 16.29 19.19 -3.93
C LEU A 91 17.44 18.20 -4.08
N ALA A 92 17.12 16.99 -4.55
CA ALA A 92 18.15 16.01 -4.90
C ALA A 92 19.03 16.51 -6.05
N CYS A 93 20.22 15.92 -6.19
CA CYS A 93 21.12 16.23 -7.29
C CYS A 93 20.41 16.09 -8.65
N ARG A 94 20.52 17.12 -9.49
CA ARG A 94 19.85 17.21 -10.81
C ARG A 94 18.32 17.12 -10.77
N GLN A 95 17.69 17.37 -9.63
CA GLN A 95 16.25 17.48 -9.55
C GLN A 95 15.81 18.85 -10.08
N GLU A 96 14.88 18.87 -11.03
CA GLU A 96 14.32 20.09 -11.63
C GLU A 96 12.89 20.36 -11.18
N ILE A 97 12.17 19.37 -10.66
CA ILE A 97 10.82 19.56 -10.11
C ILE A 97 10.86 19.88 -8.63
N THR A 98 9.96 20.76 -8.19
CA THR A 98 9.83 21.10 -6.77
C THR A 98 9.26 19.94 -5.97
N PRO A 99 9.53 19.85 -4.66
CA PRO A 99 8.99 18.81 -3.80
C PRO A 99 7.47 18.73 -3.86
N GLU A 100 6.75 19.85 -3.85
CA GLU A 100 5.29 19.87 -3.95
C GLU A 100 4.78 19.27 -5.27
N LEU A 101 5.38 19.62 -6.40
CA LEU A 101 5.00 19.02 -7.68
C LEU A 101 5.31 17.52 -7.71
N GLU A 102 6.43 17.09 -7.11
CA GLU A 102 6.79 15.68 -7.04
C GLU A 102 5.78 14.87 -6.24
N GLN A 103 5.28 15.41 -5.13
CA GLN A 103 4.21 14.81 -4.33
C GLN A 103 2.93 14.65 -5.14
N GLN A 104 2.49 15.71 -5.82
CA GLN A 104 1.29 15.66 -6.64
C GLN A 104 1.40 14.66 -7.79
N LEU A 105 2.56 14.58 -8.45
CA LEU A 105 2.82 13.60 -9.50
C LEU A 105 2.89 12.17 -8.96
N GLY A 106 3.44 11.98 -7.76
CA GLY A 106 3.44 10.72 -7.03
C GLY A 106 2.01 10.24 -6.75
N TYR A 107 1.19 11.11 -6.17
CA TYR A 107 -0.22 10.84 -5.87
C TYR A 107 -1.00 10.48 -7.14
N LEU A 108 -0.89 11.30 -8.18
CA LEU A 108 -1.49 11.03 -9.49
C LEU A 108 -1.06 9.68 -10.07
N SER A 109 0.20 9.29 -9.89
CA SER A 109 0.72 8.04 -10.43
C SER A 109 0.16 6.81 -9.71
N VAL A 110 -0.24 6.96 -8.46
CA VAL A 110 -0.97 5.91 -7.72
C VAL A 110 -2.40 5.79 -8.25
N GLU A 111 -3.09 6.91 -8.49
CA GLU A 111 -4.48 6.94 -8.95
C GLU A 111 -4.62 6.56 -10.43
N CYS A 112 -3.74 7.07 -11.27
CA CYS A 112 -3.80 6.84 -12.70
C CYS A 112 -3.31 5.43 -13.07
N GLY A 113 -3.99 4.78 -14.01
CA GLY A 113 -3.60 3.45 -14.51
C GLY A 113 -2.28 3.40 -15.27
N SER A 114 -1.67 4.54 -15.62
CA SER A 114 -0.35 4.62 -16.27
C SER A 114 0.29 6.00 -16.08
N TYR A 115 1.62 6.07 -16.28
CA TYR A 115 2.34 7.35 -16.26
C TYR A 115 1.94 8.28 -17.41
N GLN A 116 1.49 7.74 -18.56
CA GLN A 116 0.94 8.55 -19.65
C GLN A 116 -0.38 9.23 -19.22
N LYS A 117 -1.25 8.52 -18.51
CA LYS A 117 -2.47 9.13 -17.97
C LYS A 117 -2.14 10.19 -16.91
N ALA A 118 -1.17 9.93 -16.03
CA ALA A 118 -0.68 10.93 -15.08
C ALA A 118 -0.12 12.17 -15.78
N GLN A 119 0.65 12.00 -16.87
CA GLN A 119 1.14 13.09 -17.72
C GLN A 119 -0.02 13.91 -18.31
N GLN A 120 -1.03 13.24 -18.87
CA GLN A 120 -2.21 13.90 -19.45
C GLN A 120 -2.97 14.71 -18.39
N MET A 121 -3.15 14.16 -17.18
CA MET A 121 -3.80 14.87 -16.08
C MET A 121 -2.97 16.07 -15.61
N ALA A 122 -1.67 15.93 -15.43
CA ALA A 122 -0.78 17.03 -15.10
C ALA A 122 -0.84 18.16 -16.16
N GLY A 123 -0.93 17.77 -17.43
CA GLY A 123 -1.10 18.71 -18.56
C GLY A 123 -2.39 19.54 -18.46
N ARG A 124 -3.49 18.96 -17.93
CA ARG A 124 -4.75 19.71 -17.68
C ARG A 124 -4.59 20.82 -16.64
N TRP A 125 -3.63 20.66 -15.73
CA TRP A 125 -3.29 21.66 -14.70
C TRP A 125 -2.19 22.63 -15.15
N GLY A 126 -1.77 22.58 -16.42
CA GLY A 126 -0.73 23.45 -16.97
C GLY A 126 0.71 23.00 -16.71
N VAL A 127 0.91 21.79 -16.18
CA VAL A 127 2.23 21.23 -15.93
C VAL A 127 2.70 20.40 -17.13
N LYS A 128 3.75 20.87 -17.82
CA LYS A 128 4.36 20.15 -18.95
C LYS A 128 5.50 19.28 -18.46
N ILE A 129 5.26 17.98 -18.36
CA ILE A 129 6.25 16.98 -17.92
C ILE A 129 6.03 15.66 -18.69
N SER A 130 7.11 14.93 -19.01
CA SER A 130 7.00 13.65 -19.72
C SER A 130 6.67 12.49 -18.77
N ALA A 131 6.02 11.44 -19.28
CA ALA A 131 5.76 10.21 -18.52
C ALA A 131 7.04 9.57 -17.97
N THR A 132 8.15 9.63 -18.72
CA THR A 132 9.46 9.14 -18.27
C THR A 132 9.99 9.96 -17.10
N ALA A 133 9.84 11.28 -17.12
CA ALA A 133 10.22 12.13 -15.99
C ALA A 133 9.35 11.85 -14.76
N ILE A 134 8.03 11.72 -14.93
CA ILE A 134 7.12 11.29 -13.84
C ILE A 134 7.58 9.97 -13.24
N HIS A 135 7.83 8.95 -14.07
CA HIS A 135 8.33 7.65 -13.62
C HIS A 135 9.59 7.82 -12.76
N LYS A 136 10.60 8.56 -13.22
CA LYS A 136 11.85 8.80 -12.48
C LYS A 136 11.61 9.40 -11.10
N HIS A 137 10.71 10.38 -11.00
CA HIS A 137 10.39 11.02 -9.73
C HIS A 137 9.58 10.11 -8.80
N VAL A 138 8.64 9.35 -9.34
CA VAL A 138 7.87 8.34 -8.60
C VAL A 138 8.79 7.25 -8.04
N GLN A 139 9.79 6.79 -8.81
CA GLN A 139 10.76 5.82 -8.31
C GLN A 139 11.57 6.36 -7.13
N ARG A 140 11.97 7.63 -7.16
CA ARG A 140 12.68 8.26 -6.06
C ARG A 140 11.81 8.43 -4.81
N LEU A 141 10.57 8.89 -4.98
CA LEU A 141 9.64 9.05 -3.87
C LEU A 141 9.25 7.69 -3.26
N GLY A 142 9.06 6.67 -4.09
CA GLY A 142 8.76 5.31 -3.64
C GLY A 142 9.93 4.63 -2.90
N CYS A 143 11.16 4.87 -3.34
CA CYS A 143 12.35 4.43 -2.61
C CYS A 143 12.40 5.06 -1.21
N GLU A 144 12.08 6.34 -1.09
CA GLU A 144 12.01 7.02 0.21
C GLU A 144 10.87 6.47 1.07
N ALA A 145 9.70 6.17 0.49
CA ALA A 145 8.60 5.53 1.21
C ALA A 145 8.99 4.16 1.78
N GLN A 146 9.71 3.33 1.00
CA GLN A 146 10.22 2.04 1.49
C GLN A 146 11.24 2.23 2.62
N ARG A 147 12.14 3.21 2.49
CA ARG A 147 13.12 3.52 3.53
C ARG A 147 12.45 3.95 4.84
N GLN A 148 11.44 4.80 4.77
CA GLN A 148 10.69 5.23 5.95
C GLN A 148 9.92 4.07 6.59
N GLU A 149 9.32 3.22 5.77
CA GLU A 149 8.63 2.03 6.29
C GLU A 149 9.61 1.08 6.99
N GLN A 150 10.80 0.86 6.44
CA GLN A 150 11.83 0.06 7.09
C GLN A 150 12.23 0.63 8.46
N LEU A 151 12.41 1.94 8.56
CA LEU A 151 12.70 2.61 9.85
C LEU A 151 11.55 2.44 10.86
N ARG A 152 10.30 2.50 10.41
CA ARG A 152 9.13 2.26 11.25
C ARG A 152 9.08 0.83 11.76
N VAL A 153 9.41 -0.14 10.89
CA VAL A 153 9.51 -1.56 11.27
C VAL A 153 10.60 -1.75 12.33
N GLU A 154 11.78 -1.19 12.11
CA GLU A 154 12.89 -1.27 13.08
C GLU A 154 12.51 -0.68 14.44
N ARG A 155 11.88 0.51 14.49
CA ARG A 155 11.38 1.11 15.73
C ARG A 155 10.35 0.22 16.45
N ALA A 156 9.42 -0.38 15.70
CA ALA A 156 8.34 -1.19 16.27
C ALA A 156 8.81 -2.53 16.81
N ILE A 157 9.90 -3.07 16.27
CA ILE A 157 10.43 -4.39 16.65
C ILE A 157 11.50 -4.28 17.73
N SER A 158 12.26 -3.18 17.74
CA SER A 158 13.34 -3.00 18.72
C SER A 158 12.81 -2.95 20.16
N PRO A 159 13.36 -3.76 21.09
CA PRO A 159 12.96 -3.74 22.49
C PRO A 159 13.04 -2.35 23.14
N SER A 160 13.98 -1.50 22.72
CA SER A 160 14.19 -0.17 23.26
C SER A 160 13.13 0.86 22.86
N THR A 161 12.51 0.72 21.70
CA THR A 161 11.56 1.70 21.13
C THR A 161 10.14 1.19 20.99
N ARG A 162 9.91 -0.12 21.08
CA ARG A 162 8.59 -0.75 20.92
C ARG A 162 7.52 -0.16 21.86
N ALA A 163 7.88 0.09 23.12
CA ALA A 163 6.95 0.66 24.10
C ALA A 163 6.58 2.11 23.78
N GLU A 164 7.48 2.86 23.15
CA GLU A 164 7.21 4.22 22.66
C GLU A 164 6.23 4.19 21.50
N VAL A 165 6.46 3.33 20.51
CA VAL A 165 5.53 3.14 19.37
C VAL A 165 4.13 2.76 19.85
N ALA A 166 4.01 1.89 20.85
CA ALA A 166 2.71 1.52 21.43
C ALA A 166 2.01 2.71 22.11
N ARG A 167 2.76 3.58 22.82
CA ARG A 167 2.23 4.81 23.43
C ARG A 167 1.81 5.83 22.39
N GLU A 168 2.60 6.03 21.34
CA GLU A 168 2.24 6.89 20.20
C GLU A 168 0.93 6.44 19.54
N ALA A 169 0.77 5.14 19.32
CA ALA A 169 -0.46 4.54 18.77
C ALA A 169 -1.67 4.79 19.68
N GLN A 170 -1.51 4.68 20.99
CA GLN A 170 -2.56 4.96 21.97
C GLN A 170 -2.96 6.44 21.95
N ALA A 171 -2.01 7.36 21.87
CA ALA A 171 -2.28 8.79 21.83
C ALA A 171 -3.04 9.22 20.55
N GLN A 172 -2.87 8.52 19.46
CA GLN A 172 -3.54 8.78 18.19
C GLN A 172 -4.90 8.06 18.06
N ALA A 173 -5.22 7.13 18.96
CA ALA A 173 -6.46 6.36 18.87
C ALA A 173 -7.69 7.24 19.17
N PRO A 174 -8.68 7.29 18.28
CA PRO A 174 -9.94 7.92 18.58
C PRO A 174 -10.63 7.16 19.74
N ASN A 175 -11.09 7.86 20.76
CA ASN A 175 -11.74 7.27 21.93
C ASN A 175 -10.86 6.26 22.71
N ALA A 176 -9.68 6.68 23.18
CA ALA A 176 -8.67 5.87 23.87
C ALA A 176 -9.19 5.05 25.10
N LEU A 177 -10.44 5.25 25.53
CA LEU A 177 -11.06 4.60 26.70
C LEU A 177 -11.97 3.43 26.34
N LYS A 178 -12.24 3.15 25.06
CA LYS A 178 -13.10 2.03 24.67
C LYS A 178 -12.26 0.79 24.34
N GLU A 179 -12.66 -0.35 24.92
CA GLU A 179 -12.14 -1.65 24.49
C GLU A 179 -12.48 -1.90 23.02
N TYR A 180 -11.54 -2.39 22.26
CA TYR A 180 -11.72 -2.76 20.87
C TYR A 180 -10.98 -4.05 20.52
N ASN A 181 -11.43 -4.68 19.46
CA ASN A 181 -10.78 -5.83 18.87
C ASN A 181 -10.08 -5.41 17.56
N LEU A 182 -8.88 -5.93 17.34
CA LEU A 182 -8.09 -5.70 16.13
C LEU A 182 -8.18 -6.93 15.24
N VAL A 183 -8.52 -6.73 13.98
CA VAL A 183 -8.57 -7.79 12.97
C VAL A 183 -7.39 -7.64 12.02
N ILE A 184 -6.76 -8.75 11.69
CA ILE A 184 -5.69 -8.86 10.71
C ILE A 184 -6.06 -9.96 9.73
N SER A 185 -5.94 -9.67 8.43
CA SER A 185 -6.05 -10.68 7.38
C SER A 185 -4.86 -10.59 6.44
N ILE A 186 -4.35 -11.72 6.02
CA ILE A 186 -3.16 -11.85 5.18
C ILE A 186 -3.53 -12.69 3.95
N ASP A 187 -3.06 -12.26 2.78
CA ASP A 187 -3.27 -12.94 1.51
C ASP A 187 -2.16 -12.56 0.51
N ALA A 188 -2.20 -13.11 -0.68
CA ALA A 188 -1.31 -12.75 -1.78
C ALA A 188 -2.08 -12.64 -3.10
N TRP A 189 -1.64 -11.74 -3.96
CA TRP A 189 -2.17 -11.60 -5.31
C TRP A 189 -1.07 -11.79 -6.36
N LYS A 190 -1.46 -12.26 -7.55
CA LYS A 190 -0.50 -12.52 -8.63
C LYS A 190 -0.29 -11.29 -9.50
N GLY A 191 0.96 -10.80 -9.53
CA GLY A 191 1.42 -9.73 -10.41
C GLY A 191 2.24 -10.24 -11.58
N ARG A 192 2.31 -9.43 -12.65
CA ARG A 192 3.10 -9.72 -13.85
C ARG A 192 4.39 -8.93 -13.83
N GLU A 193 5.50 -9.62 -13.70
CA GLU A 193 6.83 -9.03 -13.78
C GLU A 193 7.51 -9.38 -15.10
N ARG A 194 8.48 -8.56 -15.46
CA ARG A 194 9.35 -8.80 -16.60
C ARG A 194 10.29 -9.97 -16.26
N GLY A 195 10.26 -10.99 -17.09
CA GLY A 195 11.15 -12.12 -16.96
C GLY A 195 12.54 -11.85 -17.54
N GLU A 196 13.41 -12.84 -17.48
CA GLU A 196 14.80 -12.76 -17.90
C GLU A 196 14.93 -12.38 -19.38
N ASP A 197 14.04 -12.88 -20.23
CA ASP A 197 14.03 -12.63 -21.66
C ASP A 197 13.24 -11.37 -22.08
N TRP A 198 12.95 -10.49 -21.14
CA TRP A 198 12.21 -9.26 -21.44
C TRP A 198 13.02 -8.35 -22.39
N GLY A 199 12.44 -8.08 -23.58
CA GLY A 199 13.07 -7.23 -24.58
C GLY A 199 14.03 -7.95 -25.52
N LEU A 200 14.32 -9.23 -25.32
CA LEU A 200 15.11 -10.03 -26.24
C LEU A 200 14.31 -10.39 -27.51
N LYS A 201 15.01 -10.59 -28.61
CA LYS A 201 14.41 -11.14 -29.84
C LYS A 201 14.03 -12.61 -29.63
N PRO A 202 13.00 -13.13 -30.30
CA PRO A 202 12.58 -14.53 -30.14
C PRO A 202 13.70 -15.56 -30.32
N ALA A 203 14.66 -15.28 -31.24
CA ALA A 203 15.80 -16.18 -31.50
C ALA A 203 16.86 -16.19 -30.39
N GLU A 204 16.82 -15.21 -29.46
CA GLU A 204 17.77 -15.06 -28.35
C GLU A 204 17.15 -15.48 -27.02
N ALA A 205 15.83 -15.75 -27.02
CA ALA A 205 15.06 -16.04 -25.81
C ALA A 205 15.24 -17.52 -25.41
N THR A 206 15.70 -17.75 -24.18
CA THR A 206 15.89 -19.09 -23.60
C THR A 206 15.05 -19.35 -22.36
N GLY A 207 14.38 -18.33 -21.84
CA GLY A 207 13.59 -18.36 -20.62
C GLY A 207 12.21 -17.71 -20.79
N ASN A 208 11.73 -17.09 -19.73
CA ASN A 208 10.40 -16.50 -19.70
C ASN A 208 10.43 -14.98 -19.94
N ARG A 209 9.61 -14.48 -20.86
CA ARG A 209 9.40 -13.04 -21.05
C ARG A 209 8.60 -12.40 -19.91
N VAL A 210 7.68 -13.15 -19.31
CA VAL A 210 6.81 -12.69 -18.23
C VAL A 210 6.82 -13.72 -17.12
N GLN A 211 7.03 -13.25 -15.90
CA GLN A 211 6.96 -14.07 -14.70
C GLN A 211 5.75 -13.64 -13.86
N TRP A 212 4.99 -14.62 -13.37
CA TRP A 212 3.94 -14.40 -12.40
C TRP A 212 4.54 -14.53 -11.00
N ARG A 213 4.37 -13.50 -10.18
CA ARG A 213 4.90 -13.46 -8.82
C ARG A 213 3.78 -13.24 -7.84
N ASP A 214 3.87 -13.93 -6.69
CA ASP A 214 3.00 -13.66 -5.55
C ASP A 214 3.49 -12.42 -4.81
N LEU A 215 2.54 -11.49 -4.61
CA LEU A 215 2.76 -10.25 -3.90
C LEU A 215 1.91 -10.27 -2.64
N LYS A 216 2.58 -10.27 -1.50
CA LYS A 216 1.94 -10.39 -0.20
C LYS A 216 1.23 -9.10 0.18
N LEU A 217 0.03 -9.23 0.73
CA LEU A 217 -0.80 -8.14 1.20
C LEU A 217 -1.40 -8.50 2.56
N ALA A 218 -1.46 -7.54 3.46
CA ALA A 218 -2.23 -7.68 4.69
C ALA A 218 -3.09 -6.44 4.90
N VAL A 219 -4.20 -6.64 5.60
CA VAL A 219 -5.08 -5.56 6.07
C VAL A 219 -5.23 -5.66 7.58
N ILE A 220 -5.22 -4.51 8.23
CA ILE A 220 -5.40 -4.35 9.67
C ILE A 220 -6.53 -3.35 9.88
N TYR A 221 -7.51 -3.68 10.72
CA TYR A 221 -8.61 -2.77 11.05
C TYR A 221 -9.21 -3.07 12.43
N ARG A 222 -9.94 -2.09 12.97
CA ARG A 222 -10.61 -2.20 14.27
C ARG A 222 -12.10 -2.49 14.10
N LEU A 223 -12.66 -3.38 14.93
CA LEU A 223 -14.08 -3.72 14.88
C LEU A 223 -15.01 -2.62 15.42
N ASP A 224 -14.50 -1.72 16.24
CA ASP A 224 -15.27 -0.56 16.73
C ASP A 224 -15.38 0.58 15.69
N GLN A 225 -14.72 0.42 14.53
CA GLN A 225 -14.77 1.35 13.40
C GLN A 225 -15.48 0.73 12.19
N LEU A 226 -16.66 0.16 12.46
CA LEU A 226 -17.57 -0.35 11.44
C LEU A 226 -18.81 0.52 11.36
N ALA A 227 -19.25 0.84 10.14
CA ALA A 227 -20.56 1.45 9.90
C ALA A 227 -21.53 0.41 9.35
N GLU A 228 -22.76 0.42 9.84
CA GLU A 228 -23.82 -0.38 9.23
C GLU A 228 -24.33 0.33 7.98
N LYS A 229 -24.33 -0.39 6.86
CA LYS A 229 -24.98 0.04 5.62
C LYS A 229 -26.35 -0.58 5.53
N ALA A 230 -27.30 0.15 4.94
CA ALA A 230 -28.61 -0.40 4.60
C ALA A 230 -28.44 -1.74 3.83
N PRO A 231 -29.27 -2.75 4.13
CA PRO A 231 -29.21 -4.02 3.44
C PRO A 231 -29.38 -3.79 1.93
N ALA A 232 -28.68 -4.58 1.11
CA ALA A 232 -28.74 -4.48 -0.34
C ALA A 232 -30.11 -4.89 -0.93
N SER A 233 -30.98 -5.45 -0.11
CA SER A 233 -32.33 -5.90 -0.44
C SER A 233 -33.29 -5.52 0.67
N ALA A 234 -34.54 -5.25 0.33
CA ALA A 234 -35.63 -5.05 1.29
C ALA A 234 -36.05 -6.36 2.00
N ASP A 235 -35.41 -7.48 1.69
CA ASP A 235 -35.66 -8.76 2.33
C ASP A 235 -35.20 -8.70 3.80
N PRO A 236 -36.09 -8.86 4.79
CA PRO A 236 -35.77 -8.78 6.22
C PRO A 236 -34.78 -9.86 6.70
N THR A 237 -34.54 -10.90 5.88
CA THR A 237 -33.51 -11.93 6.16
C THR A 237 -32.11 -11.51 5.75
N THR A 238 -31.97 -10.43 4.97
CA THR A 238 -30.68 -9.90 4.51
C THR A 238 -29.99 -9.16 5.65
N ARG A 239 -28.86 -9.69 6.15
CA ARG A 239 -28.08 -9.02 7.19
C ARG A 239 -27.58 -7.66 6.71
N PRO A 240 -27.58 -6.62 7.58
CA PRO A 240 -26.97 -5.35 7.23
C PRO A 240 -25.49 -5.56 6.85
N ARG A 241 -25.06 -4.91 5.78
CA ARG A 241 -23.66 -4.91 5.37
C ARG A 241 -22.88 -4.00 6.35
N ARG A 242 -21.74 -4.47 6.81
CA ARG A 242 -20.81 -3.65 7.61
C ARG A 242 -19.72 -3.11 6.69
N GLU A 243 -19.52 -1.79 6.73
CA GLU A 243 -18.40 -1.12 6.06
C GLU A 243 -17.28 -0.86 7.06
N ILE A 244 -16.07 -1.25 6.71
CA ILE A 244 -14.88 -0.93 7.50
C ILE A 244 -14.48 0.50 7.16
N LEU A 245 -14.62 1.43 8.11
CA LEU A 245 -14.37 2.86 7.91
C LEU A 245 -12.89 3.18 7.77
N GLN A 246 -12.02 2.41 8.43
CA GLN A 246 -10.58 2.60 8.37
C GLN A 246 -9.86 1.27 8.23
N LYS A 247 -9.07 1.14 7.17
CA LYS A 247 -8.22 -0.01 6.87
C LYS A 247 -6.78 0.44 6.75
N PHE A 248 -5.86 -0.39 7.25
CA PHE A 248 -4.43 -0.16 7.12
C PHE A 248 -3.80 -1.31 6.37
N TRP A 249 -3.06 -0.99 5.34
CA TRP A 249 -2.47 -1.95 4.44
C TRP A 249 -1.00 -2.18 4.73
N VAL A 250 -0.55 -3.39 4.51
CA VAL A 250 0.86 -3.76 4.41
C VAL A 250 1.03 -4.51 3.10
N ALA A 251 1.91 -4.03 2.24
CA ALA A 251 2.24 -4.69 0.98
C ALA A 251 3.75 -4.88 0.88
N ALA A 252 4.19 -5.99 0.33
CA ALA A 252 5.60 -6.26 0.12
C ALA A 252 5.91 -6.47 -1.37
N PRO A 253 7.11 -6.04 -1.84
CA PRO A 253 7.60 -6.39 -3.16
C PRO A 253 7.66 -7.91 -3.36
N SER A 254 7.65 -8.34 -4.61
CA SER A 254 7.87 -9.75 -4.95
C SER A 254 9.22 -10.25 -4.40
N GLY A 255 9.26 -11.50 -3.99
CA GLY A 255 10.45 -12.10 -3.41
C GLY A 255 10.72 -11.75 -1.94
N THR A 256 9.89 -10.93 -1.30
CA THR A 256 9.99 -10.70 0.15
C THR A 256 9.70 -12.01 0.89
N GLU A 257 10.61 -12.43 1.74
CA GLU A 257 10.44 -13.64 2.55
C GLU A 257 9.26 -13.51 3.52
N PRO A 258 8.51 -14.60 3.80
CA PRO A 258 7.37 -14.56 4.70
C PRO A 258 7.69 -14.02 6.09
N ALA A 259 8.82 -14.39 6.66
CA ALA A 259 9.25 -13.90 7.98
C ALA A 259 9.46 -12.39 8.00
N GLU A 260 10.06 -11.81 6.95
CA GLU A 260 10.22 -10.36 6.83
C GLU A 260 8.88 -9.66 6.63
N PHE A 261 8.01 -10.19 5.77
CA PHE A 261 6.66 -9.67 5.64
C PHE A 261 5.89 -9.69 6.98
N GLY A 262 6.02 -10.77 7.76
CA GLY A 262 5.45 -10.87 9.10
C GLY A 262 5.94 -9.78 10.06
N ARG A 263 7.21 -9.36 9.95
CA ARG A 263 7.74 -8.22 10.71
C ARG A 263 7.04 -6.91 10.35
N HIS A 264 6.80 -6.66 9.06
CA HIS A 264 6.06 -5.50 8.59
C HIS A 264 4.61 -5.50 9.09
N VAL A 265 3.91 -6.64 9.00
CA VAL A 265 2.54 -6.79 9.51
C VAL A 265 2.47 -6.53 11.01
N HIS A 266 3.39 -7.10 11.79
CA HIS A 266 3.46 -6.90 13.24
C HIS A 266 3.75 -5.43 13.61
N ALA A 267 4.68 -4.80 12.92
CA ALA A 267 5.02 -3.39 13.13
C ALA A 267 3.83 -2.47 12.84
N GLN A 268 3.13 -2.71 11.75
CA GLN A 268 1.93 -1.95 11.40
C GLN A 268 0.80 -2.20 12.41
N ALA A 269 0.57 -3.44 12.84
CA ALA A 269 -0.42 -3.75 13.86
C ALA A 269 -0.12 -3.01 15.18
N LEU A 270 1.15 -2.96 15.60
CA LEU A 270 1.56 -2.21 16.79
C LEU A 270 1.28 -0.70 16.65
N ARG A 271 1.61 -0.12 15.51
CA ARG A 271 1.31 1.29 15.19
C ARG A 271 -0.20 1.60 15.16
N ARG A 272 -1.04 0.59 14.93
CA ARG A 272 -2.51 0.73 14.86
C ARG A 272 -3.21 0.25 16.13
N GLY A 273 -2.48 0.15 17.23
CA GLY A 273 -3.03 -0.06 18.56
C GLY A 273 -3.11 -1.53 19.00
N MET A 274 -2.35 -2.43 18.40
CA MET A 274 -2.34 -3.85 18.79
C MET A 274 -2.08 -4.06 20.29
N ALA A 275 -1.22 -3.24 20.90
CA ALA A 275 -0.87 -3.37 22.32
C ALA A 275 -2.02 -3.05 23.28
N GLN A 276 -3.05 -2.32 22.83
CA GLN A 276 -4.22 -1.92 23.61
C GLN A 276 -5.49 -2.69 23.20
N ALA A 277 -5.43 -3.50 22.17
CA ALA A 277 -6.56 -4.30 21.71
C ALA A 277 -6.90 -5.36 22.75
N LYS A 278 -8.20 -5.55 23.02
CA LYS A 278 -8.71 -6.60 23.92
C LYS A 278 -8.39 -7.98 23.35
N HIS A 279 -8.68 -8.15 22.07
CA HIS A 279 -8.34 -9.35 21.33
C HIS A 279 -7.75 -8.96 19.97
N ILE A 280 -6.79 -9.76 19.53
CA ILE A 280 -6.26 -9.77 18.16
C ILE A 280 -6.90 -10.97 17.49
N PHE A 281 -7.54 -10.77 16.36
CA PHE A 281 -8.22 -11.80 15.60
C PHE A 281 -7.59 -11.91 14.21
N LEU A 282 -7.16 -13.10 13.82
CA LEU A 282 -6.64 -13.36 12.49
C LEU A 282 -7.60 -14.27 11.73
N VAL A 283 -8.01 -13.84 10.53
CA VAL A 283 -8.79 -14.65 9.59
C VAL A 283 -8.06 -14.66 8.25
N CYS A 284 -7.62 -15.84 7.82
CA CYS A 284 -6.76 -16.02 6.66
C CYS A 284 -7.10 -17.34 5.94
N ASP A 285 -6.58 -17.49 4.72
CA ASP A 285 -6.60 -18.78 4.01
C ASP A 285 -5.69 -19.83 4.71
N GLY A 286 -5.72 -21.06 4.21
CA GLY A 286 -4.94 -22.17 4.77
C GLY A 286 -3.47 -22.23 4.33
N ALA A 287 -2.93 -21.20 3.69
CA ALA A 287 -1.57 -21.22 3.17
C ALA A 287 -0.52 -21.31 4.27
N VAL A 288 0.35 -22.30 4.21
CA VAL A 288 1.36 -22.62 5.24
C VAL A 288 2.23 -21.40 5.60
N TRP A 289 2.62 -20.59 4.62
CA TRP A 289 3.46 -19.43 4.88
C TRP A 289 2.76 -18.36 5.73
N ILE A 290 1.42 -18.24 5.65
CA ILE A 290 0.62 -17.33 6.48
C ILE A 290 0.59 -17.85 7.91
N TRP A 291 0.32 -19.13 8.09
CA TRP A 291 0.28 -19.75 9.42
C TRP A 291 1.63 -19.69 10.12
N ASN A 292 2.74 -19.82 9.40
CA ASN A 292 4.08 -19.61 9.96
C ASN A 292 4.27 -18.18 10.49
N ILE A 293 3.73 -17.16 9.81
CA ILE A 293 3.75 -15.77 10.30
C ILE A 293 2.90 -15.64 11.56
N ILE A 294 1.71 -16.23 11.56
CA ILE A 294 0.79 -16.19 12.70
C ILE A 294 1.43 -16.81 13.95
N GLU A 295 2.02 -17.99 13.81
CA GLU A 295 2.68 -18.68 14.92
C GLU A 295 3.94 -17.94 15.43
N ASP A 296 4.68 -17.29 14.55
CA ASP A 296 5.85 -16.52 14.94
C ASP A 296 5.50 -15.18 15.62
N ARG A 297 4.51 -14.44 15.09
CA ARG A 297 4.26 -13.04 15.46
C ARG A 297 2.99 -12.80 16.26
N PHE A 298 2.00 -13.69 16.16
CA PHE A 298 0.65 -13.49 16.72
C PHE A 298 0.15 -14.73 17.48
N ARG A 299 1.05 -15.42 18.16
CA ARG A 299 0.76 -16.71 18.83
C ARG A 299 -0.44 -16.67 19.77
N SER A 300 -0.64 -15.56 20.50
CA SER A 300 -1.74 -15.38 21.46
C SER A 300 -3.04 -14.87 20.83
N ALA A 301 -3.07 -14.68 19.52
CA ALA A 301 -4.27 -14.21 18.86
C ALA A 301 -5.31 -15.32 18.68
N ILE A 302 -6.58 -14.91 18.57
CA ILE A 302 -7.67 -15.79 18.12
C ILE A 302 -7.46 -16.01 16.61
N LYS A 303 -7.48 -17.25 16.17
CA LYS A 303 -7.16 -17.65 14.81
C LYS A 303 -8.36 -18.33 14.18
N GLU A 304 -8.68 -17.95 12.95
CA GLU A 304 -9.75 -18.58 12.19
C GLU A 304 -9.33 -18.80 10.73
N LEU A 305 -9.61 -19.97 10.22
CA LEU A 305 -9.52 -20.27 8.80
C LEU A 305 -10.67 -19.55 8.08
N ASP A 306 -10.41 -18.92 6.94
CA ASP A 306 -11.46 -18.30 6.14
C ASP A 306 -12.56 -19.32 5.79
N PHE A 307 -13.81 -18.99 6.15
CA PHE A 307 -14.96 -19.86 5.91
C PHE A 307 -15.20 -20.13 4.42
N TYR A 308 -15.03 -19.11 3.58
CA TYR A 308 -15.28 -19.26 2.15
C TYR A 308 -14.21 -20.13 1.51
N HIS A 309 -12.96 -19.96 1.94
CA HIS A 309 -11.86 -20.79 1.49
C HIS A 309 -12.02 -22.25 1.97
N GLY A 310 -12.35 -22.47 3.25
CA GLY A 310 -12.72 -23.80 3.76
C GLY A 310 -13.90 -24.41 3.01
N SER A 311 -14.88 -23.58 2.62
CA SER A 311 -16.01 -24.04 1.81
C SER A 311 -15.61 -24.51 0.41
N GLU A 312 -14.66 -23.82 -0.24
CA GLU A 312 -14.10 -24.23 -1.55
C GLU A 312 -13.46 -25.62 -1.48
N HIS A 313 -12.68 -25.87 -0.42
CA HIS A 313 -12.07 -27.18 -0.17
C HIS A 313 -13.11 -28.29 0.01
N LEU A 314 -14.20 -28.05 0.74
CA LEU A 314 -15.33 -29.01 0.82
C LEU A 314 -16.00 -29.24 -0.53
N TRP A 315 -16.13 -28.19 -1.36
CA TRP A 315 -16.64 -28.35 -2.71
C TRP A 315 -15.70 -29.14 -3.61
N GLU A 316 -14.39 -29.05 -3.45
CA GLU A 316 -13.43 -29.88 -4.20
C GLU A 316 -13.63 -31.34 -3.87
N VAL A 317 -13.75 -31.70 -2.58
CA VAL A 317 -14.08 -33.06 -2.14
C VAL A 317 -15.40 -33.53 -2.76
N ALA A 318 -16.44 -32.71 -2.67
CA ALA A 318 -17.76 -33.08 -3.19
C ALA A 318 -17.76 -33.38 -4.70
N ARG A 319 -17.05 -32.57 -5.49
CA ARG A 319 -16.94 -32.73 -6.95
C ARG A 319 -16.11 -33.95 -7.35
N ASP A 320 -15.13 -34.31 -6.52
CA ASP A 320 -14.33 -35.51 -6.76
C ASP A 320 -15.10 -36.78 -6.44
N LEU A 321 -15.87 -36.77 -5.34
CA LEU A 321 -16.69 -37.91 -4.93
C LEU A 321 -17.93 -38.11 -5.83
N TYR A 322 -18.52 -37.01 -6.29
CA TYR A 322 -19.79 -37.00 -7.02
C TYR A 322 -19.69 -36.22 -8.34
N PRO A 323 -19.49 -36.89 -9.48
CA PRO A 323 -19.40 -36.22 -10.78
C PRO A 323 -20.66 -35.44 -11.18
N GLN A 324 -21.83 -35.83 -10.64
CA GLN A 324 -23.10 -35.17 -10.89
C GLN A 324 -23.25 -33.94 -9.96
N PRO A 325 -23.45 -32.73 -10.50
CA PRO A 325 -23.49 -31.51 -9.71
C PRO A 325 -24.53 -31.50 -8.58
N GLU A 326 -25.70 -32.09 -8.84
CA GLU A 326 -26.78 -32.16 -7.84
C GLU A 326 -26.42 -33.09 -6.67
N GLN A 327 -25.69 -34.19 -6.91
CA GLN A 327 -25.24 -35.11 -5.89
C GLN A 327 -24.12 -34.42 -5.04
N ALA A 328 -23.15 -33.79 -5.70
CA ALA A 328 -22.11 -33.03 -5.03
C ALA A 328 -22.72 -31.94 -4.12
N LYS A 329 -23.71 -31.22 -4.63
CA LYS A 329 -24.43 -30.19 -3.87
C LYS A 329 -25.18 -30.77 -2.68
N ALA A 330 -25.90 -31.87 -2.88
CA ALA A 330 -26.65 -32.55 -1.82
C ALA A 330 -25.74 -33.03 -0.69
N TRP A 331 -24.51 -33.47 -1.01
CA TRP A 331 -23.54 -33.92 -0.02
C TRP A 331 -22.87 -32.75 0.73
N VAL A 332 -22.50 -31.69 0.03
CA VAL A 332 -21.71 -30.59 0.65
C VAL A 332 -22.57 -29.60 1.44
N GLN A 333 -23.82 -29.33 1.03
CA GLN A 333 -24.66 -28.33 1.70
C GLN A 333 -24.89 -28.58 3.19
N PRO A 334 -25.21 -29.81 3.64
CA PRO A 334 -25.32 -30.11 5.08
C PRO A 334 -24.01 -29.86 5.83
N LEU A 335 -22.87 -30.21 5.22
CA LEU A 335 -21.55 -29.98 5.82
C LEU A 335 -21.22 -28.50 5.96
N LEU A 336 -21.52 -27.69 4.95
CA LEU A 336 -21.34 -26.24 5.03
C LEU A 336 -22.24 -25.63 6.12
N HIS A 337 -23.49 -26.13 6.24
CA HIS A 337 -24.37 -25.70 7.30
C HIS A 337 -23.83 -26.08 8.67
N GLN A 338 -23.37 -27.31 8.87
CA GLN A 338 -22.76 -27.79 10.12
C GLN A 338 -21.51 -26.99 10.47
N LEU A 339 -20.62 -26.77 9.50
CA LEU A 339 -19.40 -26.00 9.65
C LEU A 339 -19.71 -24.56 10.15
N ARG A 340 -20.73 -23.93 9.58
CA ARG A 340 -21.14 -22.57 9.92
C ARG A 340 -21.79 -22.43 11.30
N HIS A 341 -22.37 -23.52 11.83
CA HIS A 341 -23.21 -23.52 13.02
C HIS A 341 -22.62 -24.34 14.18
N GLY A 342 -21.30 -24.30 14.36
CA GLY A 342 -20.62 -24.87 15.52
C GLY A 342 -20.61 -26.41 15.58
N GLN A 343 -20.73 -27.06 14.43
CA GLN A 343 -20.67 -28.51 14.31
C GLN A 343 -19.46 -28.95 13.46
N GLU A 344 -18.39 -28.21 13.53
CA GLU A 344 -17.13 -28.47 12.81
C GLU A 344 -16.57 -29.88 13.11
N ALA A 345 -16.74 -30.35 14.34
CA ALA A 345 -16.34 -31.72 14.71
C ALA A 345 -17.02 -32.79 13.84
N LYS A 346 -18.32 -32.63 13.54
CA LYS A 346 -19.04 -33.56 12.66
C LYS A 346 -18.57 -33.50 11.21
N VAL A 347 -18.19 -32.30 10.75
CA VAL A 347 -17.62 -32.14 9.39
C VAL A 347 -16.30 -32.91 9.30
N ILE A 348 -15.42 -32.76 10.29
CA ILE A 348 -14.15 -33.48 10.35
C ILE A 348 -14.37 -34.97 10.44
N GLU A 349 -15.27 -35.43 11.32
CA GLU A 349 -15.61 -36.86 11.47
C GLU A 349 -16.15 -37.44 10.14
N THR A 350 -17.00 -36.71 9.42
CA THR A 350 -17.49 -37.11 8.10
C THR A 350 -16.33 -37.27 7.11
N LEU A 351 -15.41 -36.31 7.05
CA LEU A 351 -14.24 -36.39 6.18
C LEU A 351 -13.31 -37.56 6.57
N GLU A 352 -13.07 -37.75 7.84
CA GLU A 352 -12.22 -38.83 8.40
C GLU A 352 -12.81 -40.24 8.16
N SER A 353 -14.15 -40.35 7.99
CA SER A 353 -14.80 -41.62 7.68
C SER A 353 -14.73 -42.03 6.20
N LEU A 354 -14.43 -41.07 5.29
CA LEU A 354 -14.41 -41.31 3.84
C LEU A 354 -13.45 -42.46 3.42
N PRO A 355 -12.23 -42.63 3.98
CA PRO A 355 -11.33 -43.71 3.59
C PRO A 355 -11.89 -45.11 3.90
N GLU A 356 -12.59 -45.26 5.01
CA GLU A 356 -13.21 -46.55 5.38
C GLU A 356 -14.46 -46.80 4.51
N THR A 357 -15.30 -45.81 4.32
CA THR A 357 -16.47 -45.88 3.47
C THR A 357 -16.09 -46.29 2.05
N SER A 358 -15.06 -45.64 1.47
CA SER A 358 -14.56 -45.95 0.12
C SER A 358 -14.05 -47.41 0.04
N ARG A 359 -13.27 -47.89 1.02
CA ARG A 359 -12.79 -49.27 1.06
C ARG A 359 -13.93 -50.29 1.13
N ASN A 360 -14.95 -50.01 1.94
CA ASN A 360 -16.13 -50.87 2.07
C ASN A 360 -16.93 -51.00 0.78
N LEU A 361 -16.83 -49.98 -0.09
CA LEU A 361 -17.42 -49.94 -1.43
C LEU A 361 -16.48 -50.49 -2.52
N GLY A 362 -15.30 -51.00 -2.16
CA GLY A 362 -14.31 -51.56 -3.10
C GLY A 362 -13.53 -50.48 -3.88
N GLY A 363 -13.55 -49.25 -3.41
CA GLY A 363 -12.87 -48.11 -4.04
C GLY A 363 -11.63 -47.63 -3.27
N VAL A 364 -10.87 -46.73 -3.90
CA VAL A 364 -9.75 -46.00 -3.30
C VAL A 364 -10.01 -44.52 -3.46
N LEU A 365 -9.83 -43.76 -2.40
CA LEU A 365 -9.94 -42.29 -2.47
C LEU A 365 -8.84 -41.70 -3.32
N SER A 366 -9.19 -40.65 -4.10
CA SER A 366 -8.23 -39.88 -4.85
C SER A 366 -7.22 -39.18 -3.93
N GLU A 367 -6.05 -38.84 -4.46
CA GLU A 367 -5.04 -38.04 -3.75
C GLU A 367 -5.59 -36.67 -3.34
N LEU A 368 -6.50 -36.11 -4.17
CA LEU A 368 -7.17 -34.84 -3.86
C LEU A 368 -7.94 -34.97 -2.55
N VAL A 369 -8.86 -35.93 -2.44
CA VAL A 369 -9.67 -36.11 -1.22
C VAL A 369 -8.81 -36.36 0.00
N GLN A 370 -7.75 -37.18 -0.12
CA GLN A 370 -6.83 -37.40 0.98
C GLN A 370 -6.14 -36.14 1.44
N ARG A 371 -5.70 -35.30 0.50
CA ARG A 371 -5.10 -33.99 0.78
C ARG A 371 -6.08 -33.07 1.52
N GLU A 372 -7.33 -33.02 1.09
CA GLU A 372 -8.35 -32.17 1.70
C GLU A 372 -8.73 -32.65 3.11
N ILE A 373 -8.77 -33.95 3.37
CA ILE A 373 -8.93 -34.49 4.73
C ILE A 373 -7.81 -33.98 5.64
N HIS A 374 -6.55 -34.08 5.19
CA HIS A 374 -5.40 -33.56 5.95
C HIS A 374 -5.47 -32.05 6.16
N TYR A 375 -5.95 -31.31 5.18
CA TYR A 375 -6.14 -29.88 5.30
C TYR A 375 -7.08 -29.54 6.46
N PHE A 376 -8.26 -30.14 6.53
CA PHE A 376 -9.21 -29.91 7.63
C PHE A 376 -8.69 -30.43 8.99
N GLN A 377 -7.96 -31.53 9.02
CA GLN A 377 -7.32 -32.03 10.23
C GLN A 377 -6.30 -31.04 10.79
N ASN A 378 -5.47 -30.46 9.93
CA ASN A 378 -4.44 -29.49 10.32
C ASN A 378 -5.05 -28.17 10.82
N HIS A 379 -6.26 -27.83 10.36
CA HIS A 379 -6.94 -26.58 10.71
C HIS A 379 -8.09 -26.78 11.71
N ARG A 380 -8.24 -27.94 12.34
CA ARG A 380 -9.35 -28.24 13.25
C ARG A 380 -9.53 -27.22 14.38
N GLU A 381 -8.45 -26.68 14.90
CA GLU A 381 -8.44 -25.66 15.97
C GLU A 381 -8.71 -24.23 15.46
N HIS A 382 -9.07 -24.09 14.17
CA HIS A 382 -9.26 -22.80 13.50
C HIS A 382 -10.62 -22.70 12.79
N LEU A 383 -11.60 -23.51 13.20
CA LEU A 383 -12.93 -23.65 12.54
C LEU A 383 -14.09 -23.18 13.44
N HIS A 384 -13.86 -22.23 14.36
CA HIS A 384 -14.83 -21.83 15.39
C HIS A 384 -15.78 -20.70 14.92
N TYR A 385 -16.34 -20.85 13.71
CA TYR A 385 -17.11 -19.82 13.04
C TYR A 385 -18.31 -19.28 13.81
N GLN A 386 -19.07 -20.17 14.48
CA GLN A 386 -20.25 -19.75 15.26
C GLN A 386 -19.86 -18.92 16.49
N ASP A 387 -18.88 -19.39 17.25
CA ASP A 387 -18.45 -18.76 18.49
C ASP A 387 -17.80 -17.41 18.22
N ASN A 388 -16.97 -17.33 17.20
CA ASN A 388 -16.30 -16.11 16.76
C ASN A 388 -17.31 -15.10 16.18
N ALA A 389 -18.28 -15.55 15.37
CA ALA A 389 -19.34 -14.71 14.85
C ALA A 389 -20.26 -14.16 15.96
N ALA A 390 -20.53 -14.94 17.01
CA ALA A 390 -21.30 -14.49 18.18
C ALA A 390 -20.60 -13.36 18.94
N GLN A 391 -19.25 -13.34 18.91
CA GLN A 391 -18.43 -12.26 19.47
C GLN A 391 -18.26 -11.06 18.53
N GLY A 392 -18.87 -11.11 17.33
CA GLY A 392 -18.83 -10.04 16.34
C GLY A 392 -17.63 -10.09 15.39
N PHE A 393 -16.78 -11.12 15.46
CA PHE A 393 -15.67 -11.30 14.52
C PHE A 393 -16.15 -11.67 13.10
N PRO A 394 -15.37 -11.29 12.06
CA PRO A 394 -15.67 -11.70 10.70
C PRO A 394 -15.38 -13.19 10.54
N VAL A 395 -16.13 -13.87 9.70
CA VAL A 395 -15.92 -15.30 9.38
C VAL A 395 -15.11 -15.54 8.11
N GLY A 396 -14.75 -14.48 7.43
CA GLY A 396 -14.03 -14.54 6.17
C GLY A 396 -13.06 -13.38 5.98
N SER A 397 -12.11 -13.57 5.11
CA SER A 397 -11.00 -12.67 4.76
C SER A 397 -11.35 -11.62 3.70
N GLY A 398 -12.64 -11.43 3.38
CA GLY A 398 -13.10 -10.54 2.31
C GLY A 398 -12.52 -9.11 2.33
N ALA A 399 -12.02 -8.65 3.50
CA ALA A 399 -11.33 -7.37 3.61
C ALA A 399 -10.00 -7.36 2.84
N VAL A 400 -9.17 -8.41 2.97
CA VAL A 400 -7.88 -8.52 2.27
C VAL A 400 -8.08 -8.91 0.81
N GLU A 401 -9.07 -9.75 0.49
CA GLU A 401 -9.45 -10.09 -0.89
C GLU A 401 -9.84 -8.84 -1.68
N SER A 402 -10.68 -7.97 -1.09
CA SER A 402 -11.01 -6.66 -1.66
C SER A 402 -9.76 -5.82 -1.89
N GLY A 403 -8.79 -5.88 -0.98
CA GLY A 403 -7.50 -5.23 -1.13
C GLY A 403 -6.70 -5.80 -2.29
N CYS A 404 -6.60 -7.12 -2.39
CA CYS A 404 -5.95 -7.80 -3.50
C CYS A 404 -6.53 -7.35 -4.85
N SER A 405 -7.86 -7.25 -4.96
CA SER A 405 -8.54 -6.72 -6.15
C SER A 405 -8.15 -5.28 -6.45
N GLN A 406 -8.14 -4.38 -5.45
CA GLN A 406 -7.75 -2.98 -5.61
C GLN A 406 -6.27 -2.82 -6.03
N PHE A 407 -5.38 -3.69 -5.53
CA PHE A 407 -3.98 -3.71 -5.99
C PHE A 407 -3.88 -4.24 -7.42
N GLN A 408 -4.61 -5.30 -7.76
CA GLN A 408 -4.66 -5.82 -9.13
C GLN A 408 -5.18 -4.77 -10.12
N ASP A 409 -6.21 -4.01 -9.78
CA ASP A 409 -6.74 -2.92 -10.60
C ASP A 409 -5.69 -1.87 -10.96
N ARG A 410 -4.73 -1.62 -10.07
CA ARG A 410 -3.64 -0.68 -10.34
C ARG A 410 -2.47 -1.33 -11.07
N PHE A 411 -2.12 -2.55 -10.74
CA PHE A 411 -0.86 -3.17 -11.13
C PHE A 411 -0.98 -4.27 -12.18
N LYS A 412 -2.19 -4.77 -12.49
CA LYS A 412 -2.42 -5.92 -13.39
C LYS A 412 -3.25 -5.57 -14.62
N ARG A 413 -3.23 -4.32 -15.07
CA ARG A 413 -3.98 -3.90 -16.28
C ARG A 413 -3.35 -4.47 -17.54
N THR A 414 -4.16 -4.58 -18.60
CA THR A 414 -3.69 -5.02 -19.92
C THR A 414 -2.48 -4.19 -20.37
N GLY A 415 -1.43 -4.86 -20.82
CA GLY A 415 -0.18 -4.23 -21.28
C GLY A 415 0.76 -3.75 -20.17
N GLN A 416 0.44 -3.96 -18.89
CA GLN A 416 1.35 -3.65 -17.78
C GLN A 416 2.25 -4.83 -17.44
N PHE A 417 3.56 -4.58 -17.49
CA PHE A 417 4.60 -5.50 -17.06
C PHE A 417 5.65 -4.73 -16.27
N TRP A 418 5.90 -5.15 -15.06
CA TRP A 418 6.69 -4.40 -14.10
C TRP A 418 8.11 -4.95 -13.97
N ASN A 419 9.05 -4.06 -13.74
CA ASN A 419 10.28 -4.42 -13.04
C ASN A 419 9.94 -4.48 -11.53
N SER A 420 10.44 -5.49 -10.81
CA SER A 420 10.13 -5.73 -9.40
C SER A 420 10.38 -4.49 -8.52
N THR A 421 11.54 -3.86 -8.66
CA THR A 421 11.88 -2.63 -7.92
C THR A 421 10.90 -1.50 -8.19
N SER A 422 10.57 -1.27 -9.48
CA SER A 422 9.65 -0.19 -9.87
C SER A 422 8.23 -0.43 -9.37
N MET A 423 7.79 -1.67 -9.35
CA MET A 423 6.49 -2.04 -8.79
C MET A 423 6.48 -1.84 -7.27
N GLY A 424 7.52 -2.30 -6.57
CA GLY A 424 7.65 -2.14 -5.13
C GLY A 424 7.64 -0.67 -4.68
N HIS A 425 8.32 0.22 -5.42
CA HIS A 425 8.29 1.65 -5.15
C HIS A 425 6.88 2.24 -5.28
N LEU A 426 6.15 1.88 -6.33
CA LEU A 426 4.79 2.37 -6.52
C LEU A 426 3.79 1.74 -5.52
N GLN A 427 4.00 0.47 -5.12
CA GLN A 427 3.24 -0.16 -4.04
C GLN A 427 3.44 0.57 -2.71
N ALA A 428 4.67 0.93 -2.35
CA ALA A 428 4.95 1.69 -1.13
C ALA A 428 4.22 3.04 -1.12
N LEU A 429 4.16 3.72 -2.26
CA LEU A 429 3.37 4.97 -2.39
C LEU A 429 1.87 4.72 -2.27
N LYS A 430 1.35 3.65 -2.87
CA LYS A 430 -0.06 3.27 -2.71
C LYS A 430 -0.40 2.98 -1.25
N VAL A 431 0.44 2.23 -0.56
CA VAL A 431 0.27 1.93 0.87
C VAL A 431 0.31 3.21 1.70
N ALA A 432 1.28 4.10 1.48
CA ALA A 432 1.37 5.37 2.20
C ALA A 432 0.12 6.24 2.02
N ARG A 433 -0.42 6.30 0.79
CA ARG A 433 -1.67 7.02 0.51
C ARG A 433 -2.87 6.36 1.21
N ASP A 434 -3.04 5.07 1.05
CA ASP A 434 -4.22 4.33 1.54
C ASP A 434 -4.25 4.26 3.07
N ASN A 435 -3.09 4.31 3.72
CA ASN A 435 -2.94 4.36 5.17
C ASN A 435 -3.07 5.76 5.77
N GLY A 436 -3.18 6.82 4.94
CA GLY A 436 -3.17 8.20 5.40
C GLY A 436 -1.78 8.71 5.83
N ASP A 437 -0.71 8.00 5.49
CA ASP A 437 0.68 8.34 5.84
C ASP A 437 1.35 9.25 4.77
N TRP A 438 0.59 9.75 3.78
CA TRP A 438 1.12 10.52 2.65
C TRP A 438 1.78 11.83 3.07
N ASP A 439 1.10 12.59 3.92
CA ASP A 439 1.60 13.90 4.37
C ASP A 439 2.85 13.74 5.24
N GLU A 440 2.90 12.70 6.09
CA GLU A 440 4.09 12.36 6.88
C GLU A 440 5.28 12.02 5.97
N LEU A 441 5.08 11.18 4.95
CA LEU A 441 6.10 10.83 3.95
C LEU A 441 6.68 12.09 3.30
N CYS A 442 5.80 13.02 2.94
CA CYS A 442 6.17 14.24 2.26
C CYS A 442 6.87 15.24 3.17
N HIS A 443 6.39 15.40 4.41
CA HIS A 443 6.95 16.33 5.39
C HIS A 443 8.37 15.94 5.82
N LEU A 444 8.61 14.68 6.13
CA LEU A 444 9.94 14.18 6.52
C LEU A 444 10.98 14.38 5.43
N ARG A 445 10.56 14.43 4.17
CA ARG A 445 11.46 14.66 3.05
C ARG A 445 11.86 16.10 2.86
N THR A 446 10.97 17.04 3.17
CA THR A 446 11.21 18.48 3.00
C THR A 446 11.97 19.10 4.15
N GLN A 447 12.16 18.37 5.27
CA GLN A 447 12.97 18.86 6.37
C GLN A 447 14.46 18.97 5.95
N PRO A 448 15.11 20.11 6.21
CA PRO A 448 16.55 20.23 6.00
C PRO A 448 17.28 19.17 6.83
N LYS A 449 18.25 18.52 6.21
CA LYS A 449 19.06 17.48 6.90
C LYS A 449 19.84 18.01 8.11
N ASN A 450 19.80 19.34 8.37
CA ASN A 450 20.44 19.99 9.51
C ASN A 450 19.53 21.07 10.09
N PRO A 451 18.66 20.77 11.07
CA PRO A 451 17.71 21.74 11.64
C PRO A 451 18.37 22.87 12.44
N ALA A 452 19.67 22.78 12.73
CA ALA A 452 20.39 23.75 13.57
C ALA A 452 20.70 25.12 12.90
N LYS A 453 20.32 25.34 11.64
CA LYS A 453 20.63 26.56 10.88
C LYS A 453 19.45 27.21 10.14
N LEU A 454 18.22 26.97 10.58
CA LEU A 454 17.10 27.76 10.10
C LEU A 454 16.98 29.04 10.91
N PRO A 455 16.76 30.21 10.28
CA PRO A 455 16.45 31.46 11.01
C PRO A 455 15.13 31.27 11.78
N GLU A 456 15.14 31.63 13.05
CA GLU A 456 14.06 31.42 14.03
C GLU A 456 12.86 32.33 13.82
N ASN A 457 12.43 32.73 12.67
CA ASN A 457 11.10 33.36 12.55
C ASN A 457 10.60 33.56 11.12
N PRO A 458 9.55 32.87 10.65
CA PRO A 458 8.80 33.31 9.47
C PRO A 458 7.83 34.46 9.73
N ALA A 459 7.68 34.93 10.98
CA ALA A 459 6.68 35.93 11.35
C ALA A 459 7.11 37.39 11.08
N SER A 460 8.34 37.67 10.63
CA SER A 460 8.81 39.03 10.34
C SER A 460 8.65 39.50 8.87
N ILE A 461 7.93 38.74 8.02
CA ILE A 461 7.72 39.07 6.59
C ILE A 461 6.27 39.51 6.33
N ALA A 462 5.53 39.87 7.37
CA ALA A 462 4.20 40.50 7.24
C ALA A 462 4.29 41.96 7.72
N GLN A 463 4.95 42.82 6.95
CA GLN A 463 4.74 44.28 6.90
C GLN A 463 4.93 44.76 5.46
#